data_00ee8bf3c9860d9d9cdf558d9e92b891
#
_entry.id   00ee8bf3c9860d9d9cdf558d9e92b891
#
_cell.length_a   1.000
_cell.length_b   1.000
_cell.length_c   1.000
_cell.angle_alpha   90.00
_cell.angle_beta   90.00
_cell.angle_gamma   90.00
#
_symmetry.space_group_name_H-M   'P 1'
#
loop_
_entity.id
_entity.type
_entity.pdbx_description
1 polymer ?
#
loop_
_entity_poly.entity_id
_entity_poly.type
_entity_poly.pdbx_seq_one_letter_code
_entity_poly.pdbx_strand_id
1 'polypeptide(L)'
;LDRLRGVTWMAGGSSVAARIGLGFDAHPFAEGRALRLGGIEIPHPRGLRGHSDGDALLHAVADAVLGAAGLGSLGXQFPDDDPSWKGADSAIFVTRARDLAAERGLAVGNLDAVVIAETPRLAPHAAGIRRRLAALLGVDAGAVSVRGTSSNGLGFAGRGEGIAVMAVVLLVARSEKL
;
A
#
# COMPACT_ATOMS: atom_id res chain seq x y z
N LEU A 1 -34.41 -9.82 15.55
CA LEU A 1 -34.27 -8.37 15.38
C LEU A 1 -33.56 -7.66 16.56
N ASP A 2 -32.99 -8.41 17.50
CA ASP A 2 -32.48 -7.82 18.77
C ASP A 2 -30.96 -7.89 18.94
N ARG A 3 -30.20 -8.08 17.85
CA ARG A 3 -28.73 -8.22 17.98
C ARG A 3 -27.92 -6.99 17.49
N LEU A 4 -28.57 -5.82 17.30
CA LEU A 4 -27.85 -4.61 16.90
C LEU A 4 -27.83 -3.54 18.01
N ARG A 5 -28.07 -3.94 19.27
CA ARG A 5 -27.99 -3.04 20.40
C ARG A 5 -26.57 -3.13 21.00
N GLY A 6 -25.62 -2.43 20.40
CA GLY A 6 -24.26 -2.44 20.94
C GLY A 6 -23.30 -1.42 20.34
N VAL A 7 -23.76 -0.64 19.37
CA VAL A 7 -22.92 0.45 18.87
C VAL A 7 -23.38 1.75 19.51
N THR A 8 -22.90 2.01 20.71
CA THR A 8 -23.10 3.31 21.33
C THR A 8 -22.07 4.28 20.75
N TRP A 9 -22.51 5.15 19.91
CA TRP A 9 -21.70 6.30 19.50
C TRP A 9 -21.60 7.22 20.71
N MET A 10 -20.51 7.12 21.47
CA MET A 10 -20.27 8.00 22.61
C MET A 10 -19.90 9.38 22.08
N ALA A 11 -20.88 10.27 22.00
CA ALA A 11 -20.62 11.69 21.85
C ALA A 11 -20.11 12.23 23.19
N GLY A 12 -18.82 12.44 23.30
CA GLY A 12 -18.26 13.08 24.52
C GLY A 12 -16.97 12.48 25.08
N GLY A 13 -16.28 11.60 24.35
CA GLY A 13 -14.91 11.21 24.69
C GLY A 13 -13.97 11.63 23.58
N SER A 14 -12.68 11.79 23.85
CA SER A 14 -11.70 12.11 22.84
C SER A 14 -11.90 11.14 21.66
N SER A 15 -12.40 11.66 20.56
CA SER A 15 -12.64 10.85 19.37
C SER A 15 -11.29 10.28 18.93
N VAL A 16 -11.17 8.97 18.98
CA VAL A 16 -10.07 8.31 18.29
C VAL A 16 -10.31 8.62 16.82
N ALA A 17 -9.61 9.62 16.33
CA ALA A 17 -9.78 10.03 14.94
C ALA A 17 -9.25 8.92 14.06
N ALA A 18 -10.17 8.11 13.55
CA ALA A 18 -9.84 7.14 12.50
C ALA A 18 -9.75 7.91 11.19
N ARG A 19 -8.70 7.67 10.42
CA ARG A 19 -8.48 8.33 9.13
C ARG A 19 -8.30 7.26 8.06
N ILE A 20 -8.94 7.48 6.92
CA ILE A 20 -8.84 6.56 5.78
C ILE A 20 -8.03 7.25 4.70
N GLY A 21 -7.10 6.52 4.11
CA GLY A 21 -6.36 6.96 2.94
C GLY A 21 -6.51 5.97 1.81
N LEU A 22 -6.62 6.49 0.61
CA LEU A 22 -6.64 5.72 -0.63
C LEU A 22 -5.38 6.06 -1.41
N GLY A 23 -4.65 5.01 -1.82
CA GLY A 23 -3.52 5.15 -2.74
C GLY A 23 -3.82 4.41 -4.03
N PHE A 24 -3.36 4.96 -5.13
CA PHE A 24 -3.44 4.33 -6.44
C PHE A 24 -2.10 4.50 -7.13
N ASP A 25 -1.61 3.43 -7.75
CA ASP A 25 -0.42 3.51 -8.59
C ASP A 25 -0.56 2.55 -9.77
N ALA A 26 0.08 2.89 -10.89
CA ALA A 26 0.07 2.03 -12.07
C ALA A 26 1.40 2.19 -12.81
N HIS A 27 2.01 1.06 -13.12
CA HIS A 27 3.29 1.03 -13.83
C HIS A 27 3.22 0.13 -15.06
N PRO A 28 3.76 0.58 -16.20
CA PRO A 28 3.86 -0.28 -17.37
C PRO A 28 4.94 -1.34 -17.20
N PHE A 29 4.77 -2.47 -17.85
CA PHE A 29 5.80 -3.50 -17.91
C PHE A 29 7.04 -3.01 -18.68
N ALA A 30 8.20 -3.50 -18.26
CA ALA A 30 9.50 -3.19 -18.88
C ALA A 30 10.38 -4.44 -18.92
N GLU A 31 11.11 -4.59 -20.01
CA GLU A 31 12.09 -5.66 -20.15
C GLU A 31 13.33 -5.38 -19.32
N GLY A 32 14.06 -6.43 -18.97
CA GLY A 32 15.35 -6.32 -18.29
C GLY A 32 15.28 -5.92 -16.83
N ARG A 33 14.10 -6.03 -16.20
CA ARG A 33 13.90 -5.73 -14.77
C ARG A 33 13.18 -6.89 -14.11
N ALA A 34 13.55 -7.17 -12.87
CA ALA A 34 12.79 -8.12 -12.04
C ALA A 34 11.43 -7.50 -11.66
N LEU A 35 10.39 -8.32 -11.61
CA LEU A 35 9.09 -7.87 -11.12
C LEU A 35 9.10 -7.88 -9.60
N ARG A 36 8.82 -6.74 -8.99
CA ARG A 36 8.66 -6.60 -7.54
C ARG A 36 7.26 -6.12 -7.21
N LEU A 37 6.63 -6.78 -6.22
CA LEU A 37 5.33 -6.38 -5.70
C LEU A 37 5.29 -6.65 -4.19
N GLY A 38 5.06 -5.58 -3.43
CA GLY A 38 4.99 -5.65 -1.98
C GLY A 38 6.32 -6.00 -1.33
N GLY A 39 7.43 -5.60 -1.96
CA GLY A 39 8.77 -5.81 -1.43
C GLY A 39 9.30 -7.22 -1.64
N ILE A 40 8.66 -8.04 -2.48
CA ILE A 40 9.15 -9.36 -2.85
C ILE A 40 9.27 -9.51 -4.37
N GLU A 41 10.25 -10.27 -4.80
CA GLU A 41 10.43 -10.57 -6.22
C GLU A 41 9.49 -11.69 -6.63
N ILE A 42 8.82 -11.49 -7.78
CA ILE A 42 7.84 -12.43 -8.31
C ILE A 42 8.35 -12.93 -9.68
N PRO A 43 8.42 -14.25 -9.89
CA PRO A 43 8.86 -14.77 -11.19
C PRO A 43 7.94 -14.31 -12.32
N HIS A 44 8.51 -13.53 -13.25
CA HIS A 44 7.81 -13.00 -14.42
C HIS A 44 8.86 -12.52 -15.44
N PRO A 45 8.61 -12.67 -16.74
CA PRO A 45 9.61 -12.26 -17.75
C PRO A 45 9.89 -10.76 -17.80
N ARG A 46 8.96 -9.93 -17.33
CA ARG A 46 9.12 -8.46 -17.33
C ARG A 46 8.89 -7.93 -15.91
N GLY A 47 9.62 -6.88 -15.54
CA GLY A 47 9.34 -6.11 -14.35
C GLY A 47 8.52 -4.87 -14.66
N LEU A 48 8.45 -3.94 -13.72
CA LEU A 48 7.71 -2.69 -13.89
C LEU A 48 8.68 -1.52 -14.04
N ARG A 49 8.35 -0.60 -14.95
CA ARG A 49 9.11 0.63 -15.14
C ARG A 49 8.76 1.61 -14.03
N GLY A 50 9.77 2.19 -13.40
CA GLY A 50 9.62 3.22 -12.38
C GLY A 50 10.97 3.85 -12.10
N HIS A 51 10.95 4.98 -11.41
CA HIS A 51 12.18 5.69 -11.01
C HIS A 51 12.95 4.88 -9.95
N SER A 52 12.24 4.28 -9.01
CA SER A 52 12.76 3.36 -7.99
C SER A 52 12.81 1.91 -8.54
N ASP A 53 12.62 0.93 -7.71
CA ASP A 53 12.54 -0.49 -8.12
C ASP A 53 11.24 -0.83 -8.87
N GLY A 54 10.29 0.11 -8.96
CA GLY A 54 9.04 -0.03 -9.70
C GLY A 54 7.96 -0.82 -8.97
N ASP A 55 8.05 -0.96 -7.66
CA ASP A 55 7.06 -1.70 -6.87
C ASP A 55 5.77 -0.89 -6.70
N ALA A 56 4.84 -1.04 -7.64
CA ALA A 56 3.57 -0.32 -7.64
C ALA A 56 2.73 -0.58 -6.37
N LEU A 57 2.87 -1.76 -5.75
CA LEU A 57 2.12 -2.07 -4.54
C LEU A 57 2.66 -1.25 -3.35
N LEU A 58 3.97 -1.17 -3.20
CA LEU A 58 4.57 -0.37 -2.13
C LEU A 58 4.29 1.13 -2.34
N HIS A 59 4.29 1.61 -3.59
CA HIS A 59 3.97 3.00 -3.90
C HIS A 59 2.52 3.33 -3.51
N ALA A 60 1.56 2.49 -3.91
CA ALA A 60 0.15 2.71 -3.56
C ALA A 60 -0.05 2.68 -2.03
N VAL A 61 0.65 1.77 -1.34
CA VAL A 61 0.55 1.68 0.13
C VAL A 61 1.13 2.94 0.80
N ALA A 62 2.30 3.40 0.36
CA ALA A 62 2.91 4.62 0.91
C ALA A 62 1.99 5.83 0.68
N ASP A 63 1.43 5.94 -0.52
CA ASP A 63 0.53 7.04 -0.86
C ASP A 63 -0.75 7.00 -0.01
N ALA A 64 -1.31 5.81 0.24
CA ALA A 64 -2.47 5.64 1.11
C ALA A 64 -2.16 6.11 2.56
N VAL A 65 -0.99 5.75 3.08
CA VAL A 65 -0.58 6.16 4.44
C VAL A 65 -0.39 7.68 4.51
N LEU A 66 0.29 8.26 3.52
CA LEU A 66 0.51 9.71 3.46
C LEU A 66 -0.81 10.47 3.34
N GLY A 67 -1.71 10.00 2.48
CA GLY A 67 -3.03 10.61 2.30
C GLY A 67 -3.85 10.58 3.58
N ALA A 68 -3.90 9.43 4.28
CA ALA A 68 -4.61 9.30 5.54
C ALA A 68 -4.04 10.25 6.61
N ALA A 69 -2.71 10.43 6.62
CA ALA A 69 -2.03 11.30 7.58
C ALA A 69 -2.16 12.79 7.23
N GLY A 70 -2.69 13.13 6.04
CA GLY A 70 -2.78 14.52 5.58
C GLY A 70 -1.42 15.09 5.20
N LEU A 71 -0.55 14.26 4.61
CA LEU A 71 0.84 14.62 4.26
C LEU A 71 1.06 14.79 2.76
N GLY A 72 -0.02 14.79 1.98
CA GLY A 72 0.07 14.87 0.52
C GLY A 72 0.35 13.52 -0.10
N SER A 73 1.08 13.52 -1.20
CA SER A 73 1.36 12.33 -1.98
C SER A 73 2.81 11.86 -1.86
N LEU A 74 3.07 10.69 -2.39
CA LEU A 74 4.41 10.12 -2.50
C LEU A 74 5.37 11.09 -3.20
N GLY A 75 4.98 11.68 -4.30
CA GLY A 75 5.80 12.65 -5.03
C GLY A 75 6.11 13.93 -4.26
N UNK A 76 5.35 14.13 -3.36
CA UNK A 76 5.52 15.17 -2.58
C UNK A 76 6.47 14.98 -1.58
N GLN A 77 6.59 13.86 -1.16
CA GLN A 77 7.56 13.52 -0.10
C GLN A 77 8.90 13.05 -0.69
N PHE A 78 8.86 12.45 -1.86
CA PHE A 78 10.00 11.80 -2.52
C PHE A 78 9.99 12.20 -4.01
N PRO A 79 10.45 13.41 -4.32
CA PRO A 79 10.40 13.89 -5.71
C PRO A 79 11.18 13.02 -6.69
N ASP A 80 10.61 12.77 -7.86
CA ASP A 80 11.23 11.94 -8.90
C ASP A 80 12.50 12.55 -9.48
N ASP A 81 12.69 13.87 -9.35
CA ASP A 81 13.89 14.55 -9.82
C ASP A 81 15.05 14.49 -8.80
N ASP A 82 14.81 13.95 -7.61
CA ASP A 82 15.88 13.75 -6.63
C ASP A 82 16.62 12.44 -6.94
N PRO A 83 17.90 12.52 -7.35
CA PRO A 83 18.66 11.32 -7.72
C PRO A 83 18.85 10.31 -6.58
N SER A 84 18.61 10.72 -5.32
CA SER A 84 18.71 9.82 -4.16
C SER A 84 17.75 8.63 -4.24
N TRP A 85 16.62 8.81 -4.95
CA TRP A 85 15.59 7.78 -5.04
C TRP A 85 15.72 6.89 -6.27
N LYS A 86 16.68 7.18 -7.14
CA LYS A 86 16.88 6.39 -8.37
C LYS A 86 17.30 4.96 -8.02
N GLY A 87 16.46 3.99 -8.39
CA GLY A 87 16.71 2.58 -8.09
C GLY A 87 16.51 2.20 -6.62
N ALA A 88 15.97 3.10 -5.79
CA ALA A 88 15.77 2.83 -4.37
C ALA A 88 14.78 1.68 -4.16
N ASP A 89 14.98 0.94 -3.06
CA ASP A 89 14.01 -0.05 -2.58
C ASP A 89 12.76 0.70 -2.09
N SER A 90 11.62 0.46 -2.72
CA SER A 90 10.37 1.14 -2.38
C SER A 90 9.89 0.86 -0.95
N ALA A 91 10.46 -0.13 -0.26
CA ALA A 91 10.19 -0.36 1.17
C ALA A 91 10.54 0.87 2.02
N ILE A 92 11.52 1.67 1.56
CA ILE A 92 11.91 2.92 2.23
C ILE A 92 10.73 3.89 2.28
N PHE A 93 9.98 3.99 1.19
CA PHE A 93 8.83 4.91 1.10
C PHE A 93 7.72 4.54 2.08
N VAL A 94 7.42 3.23 2.20
CA VAL A 94 6.40 2.75 3.13
C VAL A 94 6.82 3.00 4.58
N THR A 95 8.07 2.68 4.92
CA THR A 95 8.56 2.87 6.29
C THR A 95 8.59 4.36 6.65
N ARG A 96 9.04 5.21 5.73
CA ARG A 96 9.06 6.65 5.97
C ARG A 96 7.64 7.23 6.09
N ALA A 97 6.70 6.80 5.24
CA ALA A 97 5.30 7.23 5.34
C ALA A 97 4.69 6.83 6.70
N ARG A 98 4.95 5.59 7.16
CA ARG A 98 4.54 5.13 8.48
C ARG A 98 5.14 6.01 9.60
N ASP A 99 6.42 6.32 9.51
CA ASP A 99 7.12 7.09 10.54
C ASP A 99 6.60 8.54 10.58
N LEU A 100 6.36 9.14 9.42
CA LEU A 100 5.74 10.47 9.33
C LEU A 100 4.31 10.47 9.91
N ALA A 101 3.55 9.41 9.70
CA ALA A 101 2.22 9.28 10.34
C ALA A 101 2.36 9.17 11.86
N ALA A 102 3.38 8.43 12.33
CA ALA A 102 3.65 8.27 13.76
C ALA A 102 4.05 9.62 14.42
N GLU A 103 4.78 10.47 13.72
CA GLU A 103 5.12 11.83 14.17
C GLU A 103 3.85 12.68 14.39
N ARG A 104 2.74 12.31 13.73
CA ARG A 104 1.42 12.96 13.92
C ARG A 104 0.51 12.23 14.91
N GLY A 105 1.07 11.30 15.68
CA GLY A 105 0.31 10.55 16.68
C GLY A 105 -0.62 9.49 16.09
N LEU A 106 -0.31 9.03 14.85
CA LEU A 106 -1.14 8.06 14.15
C LEU A 106 -0.39 6.73 14.00
N ALA A 107 -1.14 5.64 13.97
CA ALA A 107 -0.59 4.30 13.72
C ALA A 107 -1.47 3.61 12.67
N VAL A 108 -0.88 2.70 11.91
CA VAL A 108 -1.64 1.90 10.96
C VAL A 108 -2.53 0.91 11.73
N GLY A 109 -3.82 0.91 11.44
CA GLY A 109 -4.77 -0.06 11.97
C GLY A 109 -4.91 -1.27 11.07
N ASN A 110 -5.11 -1.04 9.75
CA ASN A 110 -5.14 -2.13 8.78
C ASN A 110 -4.87 -1.60 7.36
N LEU A 111 -4.58 -2.54 6.47
CA LEU A 111 -4.38 -2.30 5.03
C LEU A 111 -5.21 -3.29 4.24
N ASP A 112 -5.93 -2.81 3.22
CA ASP A 112 -6.51 -3.64 2.17
C ASP A 112 -5.99 -3.16 0.81
N ALA A 113 -5.42 -4.08 0.01
CA ALA A 113 -4.85 -3.75 -1.28
C ALA A 113 -5.31 -4.72 -2.37
N VAL A 114 -5.56 -4.18 -3.55
CA VAL A 114 -5.95 -4.95 -4.74
C VAL A 114 -4.94 -4.69 -5.84
N VAL A 115 -4.32 -5.75 -6.33
CA VAL A 115 -3.42 -5.70 -7.49
C VAL A 115 -4.23 -6.11 -8.72
N ILE A 116 -4.29 -5.25 -9.71
CA ILE A 116 -5.07 -5.44 -10.94
C ILE A 116 -4.09 -5.79 -12.05
N ALA A 117 -4.11 -7.05 -12.49
CA ALA A 117 -3.19 -7.56 -13.49
C ALA A 117 -3.74 -8.84 -14.13
N GLU A 118 -3.47 -9.04 -15.41
CA GLU A 118 -3.78 -10.33 -16.07
C GLU A 118 -2.71 -11.36 -15.69
N THR A 119 -1.46 -10.93 -15.59
CA THR A 119 -0.31 -11.74 -15.15
C THR A 119 0.64 -10.89 -14.31
N PRO A 120 1.37 -11.48 -13.35
CA PRO A 120 1.26 -12.86 -12.87
C PRO A 120 0.03 -13.06 -11.95
N ARG A 121 -0.33 -14.30 -11.69
CA ARG A 121 -1.32 -14.61 -10.65
C ARG A 121 -0.72 -14.30 -9.28
N LEU A 122 -1.39 -13.47 -8.51
CA LEU A 122 -0.88 -13.02 -7.22
C LEU A 122 -1.03 -14.07 -6.11
N ALA A 123 -2.01 -14.95 -6.22
CA ALA A 123 -2.39 -15.88 -5.13
C ALA A 123 -1.22 -16.67 -4.54
N PRO A 124 -0.29 -17.23 -5.34
CA PRO A 124 0.84 -17.97 -4.75
C PRO A 124 1.79 -17.09 -3.91
N HIS A 125 1.79 -15.79 -4.15
CA HIS A 125 2.72 -14.84 -3.52
C HIS A 125 2.05 -14.04 -2.40
N ALA A 126 0.72 -14.06 -2.30
CA ALA A 126 -0.05 -13.20 -1.41
C ALA A 126 0.38 -13.32 0.07
N ALA A 127 0.66 -14.54 0.53
CA ALA A 127 1.07 -14.75 1.93
C ALA A 127 2.43 -14.10 2.24
N GLY A 128 3.37 -14.19 1.32
CA GLY A 128 4.69 -13.54 1.44
C GLY A 128 4.56 -12.02 1.43
N ILE A 129 3.79 -11.50 0.49
CA ILE A 129 3.51 -10.06 0.37
C ILE A 129 2.87 -9.54 1.66
N ARG A 130 1.84 -10.23 2.17
CA ARG A 130 1.16 -9.85 3.42
C ARG A 130 2.13 -9.72 4.59
N ARG A 131 3.00 -10.74 4.78
CA ARG A 131 3.98 -10.71 5.87
C ARG A 131 4.96 -9.54 5.71
N ARG A 132 5.43 -9.30 4.49
CA ARG A 132 6.37 -8.20 4.22
C ARG A 132 5.71 -6.83 4.48
N LEU A 133 4.49 -6.62 3.98
CA LEU A 133 3.76 -5.37 4.22
C LEU A 133 3.46 -5.16 5.70
N ALA A 134 3.06 -6.21 6.42
CA ALA A 134 2.80 -6.12 7.85
C ALA A 134 4.06 -5.68 8.62
N ALA A 135 5.21 -6.25 8.27
CA ALA A 135 6.50 -5.86 8.88
C ALA A 135 6.83 -4.39 8.59
N LEU A 136 6.66 -3.94 7.34
CA LEU A 136 6.94 -2.55 6.96
C LEU A 136 6.01 -1.56 7.68
N LEU A 137 4.74 -1.92 7.82
CA LEU A 137 3.73 -1.07 8.46
C LEU A 137 3.71 -1.17 9.98
N GLY A 138 4.38 -2.16 10.56
CA GLY A 138 4.42 -2.36 12.01
C GLY A 138 3.12 -2.91 12.58
N VAL A 139 2.43 -3.78 11.84
CA VAL A 139 1.15 -4.39 12.25
C VAL A 139 1.22 -5.91 12.16
N ASP A 140 0.24 -6.59 12.74
CA ASP A 140 0.11 -8.04 12.56
C ASP A 140 -0.31 -8.38 11.13
N ALA A 141 0.13 -9.53 10.62
CA ALA A 141 -0.22 -9.98 9.27
C ALA A 141 -1.74 -10.14 9.07
N GLY A 142 -2.48 -10.37 10.16
CA GLY A 142 -3.94 -10.41 10.13
C GLY A 142 -4.60 -9.07 9.82
N ALA A 143 -3.88 -7.96 10.02
CA ALA A 143 -4.38 -6.63 9.70
C ALA A 143 -4.12 -6.23 8.22
N VAL A 144 -3.50 -7.12 7.44
CA VAL A 144 -3.16 -6.84 6.04
C VAL A 144 -3.91 -7.79 5.12
N SER A 145 -4.65 -7.24 4.17
CA SER A 145 -5.30 -7.97 3.09
C SER A 145 -4.63 -7.58 1.77
N VAL A 146 -4.24 -8.59 0.98
CA VAL A 146 -3.73 -8.37 -0.38
C VAL A 146 -4.34 -9.42 -1.29
N ARG A 147 -4.94 -8.98 -2.37
CA ARG A 147 -5.57 -9.87 -3.34
C ARG A 147 -5.32 -9.39 -4.76
N GLY A 148 -5.34 -10.32 -5.69
CA GLY A 148 -5.21 -10.01 -7.11
C GLY A 148 -6.56 -10.12 -7.81
N THR A 149 -6.76 -9.30 -8.82
CA THR A 149 -7.90 -9.40 -9.73
C THR A 149 -7.45 -9.12 -11.16
N SER A 150 -8.16 -9.69 -12.12
CA SER A 150 -7.97 -9.30 -13.52
C SER A 150 -8.89 -8.11 -13.83
N SER A 151 -8.69 -7.49 -14.96
CA SER A 151 -9.63 -6.51 -15.51
C SER A 151 -10.51 -7.12 -16.62
N ASN A 152 -10.53 -8.45 -16.72
CA ASN A 152 -11.31 -9.18 -17.73
C ASN A 152 -11.00 -8.74 -19.16
N GLY A 153 -9.75 -8.48 -19.46
CA GLY A 153 -9.29 -8.04 -20.77
C GLY A 153 -9.51 -6.56 -21.07
N LEU A 154 -10.05 -5.79 -20.13
CA LEU A 154 -10.35 -4.38 -20.35
C LEU A 154 -9.19 -3.47 -19.93
N GLY A 155 -9.01 -2.40 -20.69
CA GLY A 155 -8.02 -1.36 -20.39
C GLY A 155 -6.58 -1.83 -20.52
N PHE A 156 -5.65 -1.01 -20.03
CA PHE A 156 -4.21 -1.28 -20.13
C PHE A 156 -3.81 -2.56 -19.35
N ALA A 157 -4.43 -2.80 -18.20
CA ALA A 157 -4.14 -4.01 -17.43
C ALA A 157 -4.63 -5.25 -18.20
N GLY A 158 -5.82 -5.18 -18.80
CA GLY A 158 -6.39 -6.27 -19.60
C GLY A 158 -5.59 -6.57 -20.85
N ARG A 159 -4.95 -5.56 -21.45
CA ARG A 159 -4.07 -5.76 -22.61
C ARG A 159 -2.64 -6.19 -22.21
N GLY A 160 -2.39 -6.38 -20.91
CA GLY A 160 -1.07 -6.81 -20.42
C GLY A 160 0.02 -5.75 -20.61
N GLU A 161 -0.37 -4.47 -20.55
CA GLU A 161 0.57 -3.36 -20.70
C GLU A 161 1.26 -3.00 -19.37
N GLY A 162 0.63 -3.35 -18.25
CA GLY A 162 1.16 -3.01 -16.92
C GLY A 162 0.29 -3.55 -15.81
N ILE A 163 0.59 -3.10 -14.61
CA ILE A 163 -0.11 -3.47 -13.38
C ILE A 163 -0.63 -2.18 -12.72
N ALA A 164 -1.85 -2.22 -12.21
CA ALA A 164 -2.39 -1.16 -11.36
C ALA A 164 -2.63 -1.70 -9.96
N VAL A 165 -2.55 -0.83 -8.97
CA VAL A 165 -2.80 -1.17 -7.57
C VAL A 165 -3.68 -0.11 -6.93
N MET A 166 -4.64 -0.56 -6.13
CA MET A 166 -5.39 0.29 -5.21
C MET A 166 -5.12 -0.19 -3.80
N ALA A 167 -4.85 0.74 -2.89
CA ALA A 167 -4.61 0.44 -1.47
C ALA A 167 -5.47 1.35 -0.61
N VAL A 168 -6.09 0.78 0.42
CA VAL A 168 -6.84 1.54 1.42
C VAL A 168 -6.23 1.26 2.78
N VAL A 169 -5.86 2.32 3.50
CA VAL A 169 -5.27 2.22 4.83
C VAL A 169 -6.19 2.91 5.83
N LEU A 170 -6.37 2.27 6.98
CA LEU A 170 -6.96 2.90 8.15
C LEU A 170 -5.83 3.31 9.09
N LEU A 171 -5.75 4.58 9.42
CA LEU A 171 -4.91 5.06 10.52
C LEU A 171 -5.79 5.33 11.74
N VAL A 172 -5.26 5.02 12.91
CA VAL A 172 -5.92 5.26 14.21
C VAL A 172 -4.99 6.07 15.10
N ALA A 173 -5.55 6.73 16.10
CA ALA A 173 -4.73 7.41 17.09
C ALA A 173 -3.79 6.40 17.77
N ARG A 174 -2.53 6.77 17.88
CA ARG A 174 -1.53 5.94 18.56
C ARG A 174 -1.82 5.94 20.04
N SER A 175 -2.04 4.77 20.61
CA SER A 175 -2.18 4.67 22.08
C SER A 175 -0.83 4.95 22.72
N GLU A 176 -0.79 5.89 23.65
CA GLU A 176 0.39 6.03 24.48
C GLU A 176 0.54 4.74 25.31
N LYS A 177 1.68 4.08 25.16
CA LYS A 177 2.02 3.01 26.08
C LYS A 177 2.31 3.67 27.43
N LEU A 178 1.45 3.40 28.38
CA LEU A 178 1.72 3.74 29.78
C LEU A 178 2.94 2.96 30.29
#